data_fa120736aa719dd2da26b886e60e3209
#
_entry.id   fa120736aa719dd2da26b886e60e3209
#
_cell.length_a   1.000
_cell.length_b   1.000
_cell.length_c   1.000
_cell.angle_alpha   90.00
_cell.angle_beta   90.00
_cell.angle_gamma   90.00
#
_symmetry.space_group_name_H-M   'P 1'
#
loop_
_entity.id
_entity.type
_entity.pdbx_description
1 polymer ?
#
loop_
_entity_poly.entity_id
_entity_poly.type
_entity_poly.pdbx_seq_one_letter_code
_entity_poly.pdbx_strand_id
1 'polypeptide(L)'
;MSADPTAVAIRSIHTMATGDRAEFDPLYDPRAVDHENNIQPPSSRVPGPAGFHSTAQWLRTAFTDLHYDIHHAMTNDNLVAVNSTMNGRHTAPWAAYTAAGDVDSVFPPTGKTFAMTQSHWFRIEAGKIVEHWANRDDLRMARQLGWIPPTPAYLVKMLIAKQQLRHR
;
A
#
# COMPACT_ATOMS: atom_id res chain seq x y z
N MET A 1 -27.49 6.75 -12.22
CA MET A 1 -26.32 6.58 -13.09
C MET A 1 -25.28 5.85 -12.27
N SER A 2 -24.80 4.69 -12.75
CA SER A 2 -23.68 3.98 -12.09
C SER A 2 -22.42 4.87 -12.19
N ALA A 3 -21.63 4.94 -11.12
CA ALA A 3 -20.36 5.65 -11.15
C ALA A 3 -19.43 4.99 -12.20
N ASP A 4 -18.64 5.81 -12.90
CA ASP A 4 -17.64 5.31 -13.86
C ASP A 4 -16.63 4.42 -13.12
N PRO A 5 -16.50 3.12 -13.46
CA PRO A 5 -15.57 2.20 -12.80
C PRO A 5 -14.13 2.70 -12.80
N THR A 6 -13.69 3.33 -13.90
CA THR A 6 -12.34 3.90 -14.00
C THR A 6 -12.13 5.02 -12.99
N ALA A 7 -13.11 5.91 -12.84
CA ALA A 7 -13.05 7.01 -11.87
C ALA A 7 -13.01 6.49 -10.41
N VAL A 8 -13.77 5.42 -10.11
CA VAL A 8 -13.75 4.77 -8.78
C VAL A 8 -12.36 4.19 -8.49
N ALA A 9 -11.76 3.45 -9.44
CA ALA A 9 -10.43 2.87 -9.30
C ALA A 9 -9.33 3.93 -9.09
N ILE A 10 -9.31 4.96 -9.91
CA ILE A 10 -8.33 6.07 -9.80
C ILE A 10 -8.51 6.80 -8.46
N ARG A 11 -9.74 7.12 -8.08
CA ARG A 11 -10.01 7.76 -6.80
C ARG A 11 -9.52 6.93 -5.62
N SER A 12 -9.70 5.60 -5.65
CA SER A 12 -9.24 4.72 -4.58
C SER A 12 -7.72 4.78 -4.40
N ILE A 13 -6.94 4.82 -5.49
CA ILE A 13 -5.48 4.96 -5.45
C ILE A 13 -5.09 6.31 -4.81
N HIS A 14 -5.69 7.42 -5.21
CA HIS A 14 -5.40 8.72 -4.61
C HIS A 14 -5.79 8.79 -3.12
N THR A 15 -6.91 8.18 -2.74
CA THR A 15 -7.38 8.09 -1.35
C THR A 15 -6.36 7.38 -0.44
N MET A 16 -5.57 6.43 -0.98
CA MET A 16 -4.48 5.80 -0.23
C MET A 16 -3.43 6.79 0.25
N ALA A 17 -3.17 7.88 -0.49
CA ALA A 17 -2.18 8.89 -0.12
C ALA A 17 -2.67 9.85 0.96
N THR A 18 -3.91 10.31 0.89
CA THR A 18 -4.38 11.47 1.69
C THR A 18 -5.77 11.30 2.32
N GLY A 19 -6.57 10.33 1.86
CA GLY A 19 -7.97 10.20 2.28
C GLY A 19 -8.15 9.86 3.76
N ASP A 20 -9.16 10.43 4.39
CA ASP A 20 -9.59 10.04 5.72
C ASP A 20 -10.45 8.77 5.69
N ARG A 21 -10.83 8.26 6.87
CA ARG A 21 -11.61 7.00 6.96
C ARG A 21 -12.95 7.09 6.21
N ALA A 22 -13.62 8.22 6.24
CA ALA A 22 -14.93 8.40 5.61
C ALA A 22 -14.85 8.39 4.08
N GLU A 23 -13.69 8.68 3.49
CA GLU A 23 -13.49 8.65 2.04
C GLU A 23 -13.36 7.22 1.48
N PHE A 24 -13.05 6.23 2.33
CA PHE A 24 -12.98 4.81 1.91
C PHE A 24 -14.37 4.16 1.82
N ASP A 25 -15.32 4.54 2.67
CA ASP A 25 -16.65 3.92 2.74
C ASP A 25 -17.44 3.94 1.41
N PRO A 26 -17.44 5.05 0.65
CA PRO A 26 -18.15 5.07 -0.64
C PRO A 26 -17.42 4.30 -1.75
N LEU A 27 -16.12 4.02 -1.61
CA LEU A 27 -15.31 3.39 -2.66
C LEU A 27 -15.32 1.86 -2.60
N TYR A 28 -15.44 1.28 -1.40
CA TYR A 28 -15.29 -0.15 -1.20
C TYR A 28 -16.58 -0.81 -0.69
N ASP A 29 -16.86 -2.03 -1.17
CA ASP A 29 -17.88 -2.88 -0.58
C ASP A 29 -17.44 -3.27 0.86
N PRO A 30 -18.37 -3.43 1.82
CA PRO A 30 -18.02 -3.89 3.17
C PRO A 30 -17.29 -5.24 3.23
N ARG A 31 -17.39 -6.04 2.18
CA ARG A 31 -16.72 -7.36 2.04
C ARG A 31 -15.58 -7.35 1.05
N ALA A 32 -15.14 -6.16 0.58
CA ALA A 32 -14.06 -6.05 -0.39
C ALA A 32 -12.80 -6.76 0.10
N VAL A 33 -12.15 -7.51 -0.78
CA VAL A 33 -10.95 -8.29 -0.49
C VAL A 33 -9.72 -7.64 -1.12
N ASP A 34 -8.66 -7.44 -0.32
CA ASP A 34 -7.33 -7.08 -0.80
C ASP A 34 -6.48 -8.35 -0.88
N HIS A 35 -6.09 -8.75 -2.09
CA HIS A 35 -5.22 -9.91 -2.32
C HIS A 35 -3.73 -9.63 -2.09
N GLU A 36 -3.36 -8.37 -1.77
CA GLU A 36 -1.97 -7.92 -1.60
C GLU A 36 -1.55 -7.73 -0.13
N ASN A 37 -2.31 -8.26 0.81
CA ASN A 37 -2.15 -7.99 2.24
C ASN A 37 -1.15 -8.91 2.98
N ASN A 38 -0.33 -9.68 2.27
CA ASN A 38 0.51 -10.74 2.83
C ASN A 38 1.55 -10.26 3.86
N ILE A 39 2.11 -9.05 3.67
CA ILE A 39 3.13 -8.45 4.54
C ILE A 39 2.59 -7.28 5.36
N GLN A 40 1.31 -7.01 5.27
CA GLN A 40 0.66 -5.89 5.93
C GLN A 40 0.31 -6.23 7.39
N PRO A 41 0.09 -5.24 8.26
CA PRO A 41 -0.34 -5.48 9.63
C PRO A 41 -1.70 -6.20 9.69
N PRO A 42 -2.00 -6.94 10.77
CA PRO A 42 -3.27 -7.66 10.91
C PRO A 42 -4.52 -6.79 10.68
N SER A 43 -4.47 -5.52 11.09
CA SER A 43 -5.56 -4.55 10.90
C SER A 43 -5.89 -4.26 9.43
N SER A 44 -4.93 -4.44 8.52
CA SER A 44 -5.12 -4.28 7.07
C SER A 44 -5.75 -5.51 6.40
N ARG A 45 -5.78 -6.64 7.10
CA ARG A 45 -6.25 -7.93 6.54
C ARG A 45 -7.74 -8.16 6.72
N VAL A 46 -8.44 -7.23 7.38
CA VAL A 46 -9.88 -7.28 7.49
C VAL A 46 -10.53 -6.83 6.19
N PRO A 47 -11.65 -7.44 5.78
CA PRO A 47 -12.33 -7.04 4.55
C PRO A 47 -12.92 -5.63 4.64
N GLY A 48 -13.16 -5.05 3.48
CA GLY A 48 -13.87 -3.79 3.31
C GLY A 48 -13.04 -2.53 3.60
N PRO A 49 -13.70 -1.37 3.67
CA PRO A 49 -13.06 -0.07 3.76
C PRO A 49 -12.10 0.07 4.96
N ALA A 50 -12.34 -0.65 6.05
CA ALA A 50 -11.49 -0.61 7.25
C ALA A 50 -10.09 -1.17 6.97
N GLY A 51 -9.99 -2.30 6.25
CA GLY A 51 -8.72 -2.91 5.87
C GLY A 51 -7.91 -2.00 4.94
N PHE A 52 -8.53 -1.48 3.89
CA PHE A 52 -7.87 -0.55 2.95
C PHE A 52 -7.41 0.74 3.63
N HIS A 53 -8.21 1.32 4.51
CA HIS A 53 -7.79 2.48 5.30
C HIS A 53 -6.60 2.16 6.21
N SER A 54 -6.59 0.98 6.85
CA SER A 54 -5.47 0.54 7.67
C SER A 54 -4.18 0.36 6.85
N THR A 55 -4.29 -0.16 5.61
CA THR A 55 -3.17 -0.21 4.66
C THR A 55 -2.64 1.19 4.34
N ALA A 56 -3.54 2.14 4.08
CA ALA A 56 -3.15 3.54 3.84
C ALA A 56 -2.43 4.15 5.04
N GLN A 57 -2.91 3.93 6.26
CA GLN A 57 -2.25 4.39 7.49
C GLN A 57 -0.87 3.77 7.67
N TRP A 58 -0.74 2.46 7.43
CA TRP A 58 0.55 1.76 7.49
C TRP A 58 1.58 2.35 6.53
N LEU A 59 1.19 2.64 5.28
CA LEU A 59 2.06 3.31 4.31
C LEU A 59 2.44 4.74 4.76
N ARG A 60 1.46 5.54 5.18
CA ARG A 60 1.66 6.94 5.60
C ARG A 60 2.49 7.07 6.88
N THR A 61 2.48 6.04 7.74
CA THR A 61 3.32 6.02 8.93
C THR A 61 4.80 5.96 8.57
N ALA A 62 5.16 5.24 7.51
CA ALA A 62 6.55 5.04 7.09
C ALA A 62 7.03 6.07 6.06
N PHE A 63 6.10 6.57 5.22
CA PHE A 63 6.43 7.40 4.07
C PHE A 63 5.70 8.75 4.13
N THR A 64 6.46 9.85 4.03
CA THR A 64 5.93 11.20 3.79
C THR A 64 5.91 11.53 2.30
N ASP A 65 5.26 12.62 1.93
CA ASP A 65 5.13 13.09 0.55
C ASP A 65 4.53 12.02 -0.39
N LEU A 66 3.70 11.12 0.17
CA LEU A 66 3.09 10.02 -0.57
C LEU A 66 2.09 10.58 -1.59
N HIS A 67 2.29 10.23 -2.86
CA HIS A 67 1.38 10.56 -3.94
C HIS A 67 1.49 9.57 -5.09
N TYR A 68 0.49 9.56 -5.96
CA TYR A 68 0.41 8.64 -7.09
C TYR A 68 0.25 9.41 -8.41
N ASP A 69 1.12 9.13 -9.38
CA ASP A 69 0.97 9.57 -10.75
C ASP A 69 0.25 8.46 -11.54
N ILE A 70 -0.92 8.75 -12.07
CA ILE A 70 -1.67 7.82 -12.91
C ILE A 70 -1.21 7.98 -14.36
N HIS A 71 -0.80 6.88 -15.00
CA HIS A 71 -0.32 6.87 -16.39
C HIS A 71 -1.37 6.37 -17.36
N HIS A 72 -1.97 5.22 -17.06
CA HIS A 72 -2.95 4.56 -17.90
C HIS A 72 -4.02 3.90 -17.05
N ALA A 73 -5.26 3.90 -17.57
CA ALA A 73 -6.34 3.10 -17.02
C ALA A 73 -7.12 2.46 -18.16
N MET A 74 -7.51 1.21 -17.98
CA MET A 74 -8.30 0.43 -18.95
C MET A 74 -9.38 -0.33 -18.19
N THR A 75 -10.55 -0.43 -18.81
CA THR A 75 -11.71 -1.16 -18.26
C THR A 75 -12.14 -2.23 -19.25
N ASN A 76 -12.39 -3.42 -18.73
CA ASN A 76 -13.06 -4.50 -19.45
C ASN A 76 -14.19 -5.05 -18.55
N ASP A 77 -15.43 -4.76 -18.92
CA ASP A 77 -16.62 -5.03 -18.11
C ASP A 77 -16.52 -4.43 -16.70
N ASN A 78 -16.42 -5.27 -15.67
CA ASN A 78 -16.28 -4.85 -14.27
C ASN A 78 -14.82 -4.86 -13.75
N LEU A 79 -13.84 -5.17 -14.61
CA LEU A 79 -12.43 -5.21 -14.26
C LEU A 79 -11.72 -3.96 -14.76
N VAL A 80 -11.08 -3.22 -13.85
CA VAL A 80 -10.30 -2.02 -14.16
C VAL A 80 -8.84 -2.27 -13.85
N ALA A 81 -7.97 -2.00 -14.83
CA ALA A 81 -6.53 -1.98 -14.65
C ALA A 81 -6.03 -0.53 -14.65
N VAL A 82 -5.19 -0.17 -13.67
CA VAL A 82 -4.59 1.15 -13.56
C VAL A 82 -3.08 1.01 -13.40
N ASN A 83 -2.34 1.59 -14.35
CA ASN A 83 -0.88 1.72 -14.24
C ASN A 83 -0.53 3.07 -13.62
N SER A 84 0.31 3.05 -12.58
CA SER A 84 0.67 4.23 -11.81
C SER A 84 2.11 4.18 -11.30
N THR A 85 2.59 5.30 -10.80
CA THR A 85 3.82 5.39 -9.99
C THR A 85 3.47 5.90 -8.60
N MET A 86 3.79 5.11 -7.56
CA MET A 86 3.76 5.56 -6.18
C MET A 86 5.07 6.27 -5.86
N ASN A 87 4.99 7.50 -5.37
CA ASN A 87 6.13 8.30 -4.95
C ASN A 87 6.05 8.57 -3.44
N GLY A 88 7.21 8.75 -2.80
CA GLY A 88 7.28 9.09 -1.39
C GLY A 88 8.70 9.23 -0.87
N ARG A 89 8.83 9.57 0.41
CA ARG A 89 10.08 9.67 1.16
C ARG A 89 10.01 8.77 2.40
N HIS A 90 11.00 7.93 2.62
CA HIS A 90 11.08 7.02 3.78
C HIS A 90 11.58 7.76 5.02
N THR A 91 10.68 8.14 5.91
CA THR A 91 10.96 9.02 7.07
C THR A 91 10.72 8.38 8.44
N ALA A 92 10.03 7.23 8.48
CA ALA A 92 9.84 6.46 9.71
C ALA A 92 10.00 4.95 9.45
N PRO A 93 10.12 4.10 10.48
CA PRO A 93 10.31 2.66 10.30
C PRO A 93 9.14 2.03 9.53
N TRP A 94 9.46 1.26 8.48
CA TRP A 94 8.50 0.44 7.76
C TRP A 94 8.61 -1.01 8.23
N ALA A 95 7.53 -1.56 8.75
CA ALA A 95 7.47 -2.93 9.27
C ALA A 95 6.70 -3.85 8.33
N ALA A 96 7.27 -5.01 8.01
CA ALA A 96 6.59 -6.12 7.38
C ALA A 96 6.18 -7.15 8.44
N TYR A 97 5.08 -7.86 8.19
CA TYR A 97 4.48 -8.80 9.13
C TYR A 97 4.38 -10.20 8.53
N THR A 98 4.47 -11.22 9.39
CA THR A 98 4.22 -12.62 9.03
C THR A 98 2.73 -12.86 8.81
N ALA A 99 2.37 -14.03 8.26
CA ALA A 99 0.98 -14.45 8.17
C ALA A 99 0.28 -14.53 9.54
N ALA A 100 1.02 -14.86 10.60
CA ALA A 100 0.52 -14.90 11.98
C ALA A 100 0.31 -13.50 12.60
N GLY A 101 0.79 -12.43 11.95
CA GLY A 101 0.67 -11.06 12.42
C GLY A 101 1.84 -10.55 13.24
N ASP A 102 2.88 -11.36 13.42
CA ASP A 102 4.11 -10.94 14.10
C ASP A 102 4.97 -10.06 13.19
N VAL A 103 5.77 -9.17 13.80
CA VAL A 103 6.75 -8.37 13.04
C VAL A 103 7.82 -9.29 12.45
N ASP A 104 7.87 -9.37 11.11
CA ASP A 104 8.87 -10.15 10.39
C ASP A 104 10.17 -9.36 10.22
N SER A 105 10.11 -8.23 9.57
CA SER A 105 11.26 -7.35 9.33
C SER A 105 10.90 -5.88 9.51
N VAL A 106 11.90 -5.07 9.89
CA VAL A 106 11.75 -3.63 10.05
C VAL A 106 12.86 -2.93 9.29
N PHE A 107 12.47 -1.98 8.45
CA PHE A 107 13.39 -1.15 7.69
C PHE A 107 13.43 0.25 8.33
N PRO A 108 14.54 0.61 9.00
CA PRO A 108 14.71 1.93 9.59
C PRO A 108 14.67 3.03 8.53
N PRO A 109 14.26 4.26 8.89
CA PRO A 109 14.16 5.35 7.94
C PRO A 109 15.51 5.66 7.30
N THR A 110 15.50 5.88 5.99
CA THR A 110 16.71 6.22 5.23
C THR A 110 16.73 7.69 4.78
N GLY A 111 15.60 8.39 4.89
CA GLY A 111 15.42 9.75 4.39
C GLY A 111 15.39 9.87 2.87
N LYS A 112 15.53 8.74 2.16
CA LYS A 112 15.56 8.70 0.69
C LYS A 112 14.14 8.74 0.10
N THR A 113 14.06 9.25 -1.11
CA THR A 113 12.85 9.21 -1.94
C THR A 113 12.82 7.96 -2.82
N PHE A 114 11.63 7.59 -3.25
CA PHE A 114 11.41 6.51 -4.21
C PHE A 114 10.30 6.87 -5.20
N ALA A 115 10.37 6.20 -6.35
CA ALA A 115 9.32 6.17 -7.37
C ALA A 115 9.16 4.72 -7.81
N MET A 116 8.04 4.09 -7.41
CA MET A 116 7.75 2.67 -7.65
C MET A 116 6.61 2.53 -8.65
N THR A 117 6.88 1.92 -9.79
CA THR A 117 5.84 1.60 -10.78
C THR A 117 4.97 0.45 -10.29
N GLN A 118 3.66 0.58 -10.54
CA GLN A 118 2.65 -0.37 -10.09
C GLN A 118 1.58 -0.54 -11.17
N SER A 119 0.97 -1.71 -11.20
CA SER A 119 -0.28 -1.96 -11.92
C SER A 119 -1.29 -2.52 -10.94
N HIS A 120 -2.35 -1.77 -10.71
CA HIS A 120 -3.46 -2.15 -9.84
C HIS A 120 -4.61 -2.71 -10.67
N TRP A 121 -5.29 -3.72 -10.15
CA TRP A 121 -6.44 -4.36 -10.74
C TRP A 121 -7.59 -4.32 -9.74
N PHE A 122 -8.73 -3.83 -10.19
CA PHE A 122 -9.93 -3.68 -9.36
C PHE A 122 -11.10 -4.38 -10.02
N ARG A 123 -11.82 -5.22 -9.27
CA ARG A 123 -13.16 -5.64 -9.65
C ARG A 123 -14.16 -4.69 -9.02
N ILE A 124 -15.05 -4.13 -9.84
CA ILE A 124 -16.02 -3.12 -9.42
C ILE A 124 -17.43 -3.61 -9.71
N GLU A 125 -18.25 -3.67 -8.69
CA GLU A 125 -19.66 -4.09 -8.76
C GLU A 125 -20.55 -3.04 -8.09
N ALA A 126 -21.65 -2.70 -8.71
CA ALA A 126 -22.58 -1.67 -8.23
C ALA A 126 -21.89 -0.34 -7.83
N GLY A 127 -20.81 0.04 -8.53
CA GLY A 127 -20.06 1.26 -8.29
C GLY A 127 -19.09 1.20 -7.10
N LYS A 128 -18.81 0.01 -6.55
CA LYS A 128 -17.88 -0.22 -5.44
C LYS A 128 -16.82 -1.27 -5.79
N ILE A 129 -15.63 -1.12 -5.24
CA ILE A 129 -14.56 -2.10 -5.34
C ILE A 129 -14.92 -3.29 -4.46
N VAL A 130 -14.90 -4.50 -5.05
CA VAL A 130 -15.13 -5.78 -4.36
C VAL A 130 -13.85 -6.60 -4.22
N GLU A 131 -12.87 -6.42 -5.13
CA GLU A 131 -11.57 -7.09 -5.09
C GLU A 131 -10.47 -6.15 -5.60
N HIS A 132 -9.27 -6.32 -5.06
CA HIS A 132 -8.08 -5.60 -5.47
C HIS A 132 -6.86 -6.51 -5.53
N TRP A 133 -6.05 -6.35 -6.59
CA TRP A 133 -4.72 -6.95 -6.79
C TRP A 133 -3.73 -5.87 -7.23
N ALA A 134 -2.42 -6.11 -7.02
CA ALA A 134 -1.38 -5.24 -7.55
C ALA A 134 -0.12 -6.03 -7.96
N ASN A 135 0.53 -5.56 -9.01
CA ASN A 135 1.90 -5.92 -9.34
C ASN A 135 2.77 -4.67 -9.12
N ARG A 136 3.82 -4.80 -8.30
CA ARG A 136 4.66 -3.68 -7.88
C ARG A 136 6.14 -3.96 -8.13
N ASP A 137 6.90 -2.94 -8.51
CA ASP A 137 8.35 -3.03 -8.60
C ASP A 137 9.01 -2.78 -7.23
N ASP A 138 8.71 -3.67 -6.27
CA ASP A 138 9.24 -3.60 -4.90
C ASP A 138 10.77 -3.68 -4.88
N LEU A 139 11.38 -4.39 -5.84
CA LEU A 139 12.84 -4.51 -5.95
C LEU A 139 13.49 -3.17 -6.29
N ARG A 140 12.90 -2.43 -7.22
CA ARG A 140 13.37 -1.09 -7.58
C ARG A 140 13.23 -0.12 -6.41
N MET A 141 12.09 -0.13 -5.73
CA MET A 141 11.87 0.65 -4.51
C MET A 141 12.92 0.34 -3.46
N ALA A 142 13.16 -0.93 -3.16
CA ALA A 142 14.13 -1.35 -2.16
C ALA A 142 15.58 -0.90 -2.50
N ARG A 143 15.95 -0.90 -3.78
CA ARG A 143 17.24 -0.36 -4.24
C ARG A 143 17.33 1.15 -4.05
N GLN A 144 16.31 1.91 -4.43
CA GLN A 144 16.24 3.36 -4.28
C GLN A 144 16.36 3.76 -2.81
N LEU A 145 15.68 3.05 -1.92
CA LEU A 145 15.71 3.27 -0.48
C LEU A 145 17.01 2.78 0.18
N GLY A 146 17.83 1.99 -0.54
CA GLY A 146 19.08 1.42 0.00
C GLY A 146 18.84 0.25 0.97
N TRP A 147 17.70 -0.41 0.88
CA TRP A 147 17.41 -1.62 1.63
C TRP A 147 18.17 -2.82 1.09
N ILE A 148 18.48 -2.81 -0.21
CA ILE A 148 19.23 -3.86 -0.92
C ILE A 148 20.27 -3.27 -1.88
N PRO A 149 21.50 -3.85 -1.92
CA PRO A 149 22.04 -4.75 -0.91
C PRO A 149 22.18 -4.02 0.43
N PRO A 150 21.83 -4.63 1.56
CA PRO A 150 21.94 -3.98 2.85
C PRO A 150 23.44 -3.85 3.22
N THR A 151 23.84 -2.68 3.74
CA THR A 151 25.17 -2.54 4.36
C THR A 151 25.20 -3.23 5.72
N PRO A 152 26.37 -3.71 6.23
CA PRO A 152 26.44 -4.30 7.56
C PRO A 152 25.89 -3.39 8.67
N ALA A 153 26.17 -2.08 8.60
CA ALA A 153 25.64 -1.10 9.54
C ALA A 153 24.11 -0.99 9.47
N TYR A 154 23.52 -1.09 8.27
CA TYR A 154 22.07 -1.06 8.09
C TYR A 154 21.40 -2.33 8.62
N LEU A 155 22.02 -3.50 8.45
CA LEU A 155 21.53 -4.76 9.05
C LEU A 155 21.44 -4.69 10.58
N VAL A 156 22.46 -4.12 11.24
CA VAL A 156 22.41 -3.91 12.70
C VAL A 156 21.26 -2.99 13.09
N LYS A 157 21.05 -1.89 12.38
CA LYS A 157 19.90 -0.99 12.61
C LYS A 157 18.56 -1.69 12.42
N MET A 158 18.42 -2.56 11.43
CA MET A 158 17.21 -3.36 11.20
C MET A 158 16.92 -4.30 12.39
N LEU A 159 17.94 -4.99 12.91
CA LEU A 159 17.80 -5.88 14.07
C LEU A 159 17.36 -5.11 15.32
N ILE A 160 17.96 -3.95 15.59
CA ILE A 160 17.59 -3.10 16.72
C ILE A 160 16.14 -2.60 16.56
N ALA A 161 15.77 -2.10 15.39
CA ALA A 161 14.42 -1.61 15.12
C ALA A 161 13.36 -2.72 15.25
N LYS A 162 13.66 -3.93 14.77
CA LYS A 162 12.79 -5.11 14.94
C LYS A 162 12.57 -5.42 16.42
N GLN A 163 13.64 -5.42 17.22
CA GLN A 163 13.55 -5.68 18.65
C GLN A 163 12.70 -4.64 19.40
N GLN A 164 12.87 -3.35 19.06
CA GLN A 164 12.10 -2.26 19.66
C GLN A 164 10.60 -2.35 19.37
N LEU A 165 10.20 -2.81 18.18
CA LEU A 165 8.79 -2.97 17.80
C LEU A 165 8.13 -4.22 18.42
N ARG A 166 8.92 -5.27 18.73
CA ARG A 166 8.40 -6.49 19.40
C ARG A 166 8.08 -6.28 20.88
N HIS A 167 8.61 -5.23 21.49
CA HIS A 167 8.43 -4.90 22.92
C HIS A 167 7.45 -3.74 23.17
N ARG A 168 6.77 -3.25 22.12
CA ARG A 168 5.64 -2.32 22.19
C ARG A 168 4.31 -3.04 22.07
#